data_70167a6a0428ba7cee469e0ccc6383b1
#
_entry.id   70167a6a0428ba7cee469e0ccc6383b1
#
_cell.length_a   1.000
_cell.length_b   1.000
_cell.length_c   1.000
_cell.angle_alpha   90.00
_cell.angle_beta   90.00
_cell.angle_gamma   90.00
#
_symmetry.space_group_name_H-M   'P 1'
#
loop_
_entity.id
_entity.type
_entity.pdbx_description
1 polymer ?
#
loop_
_entity_poly.entity_id
_entity_poly.type
_entity_poly.pdbx_seq_one_letter_code
_entity_poly.pdbx_strand_id
1 'polypeptide(L)'
;MTSPPQLLSDPFLQLPAETSVRVVWFTEFAGSRHIVTYGKNLAQTALAKTSKLTRTREDQESRVGNQTEDGQVYQNPVLRDIWRHEAEISGLTADTRVSYYVTSVREDDASVSSNLFTLAPKPSSGKPMKILLTSDHQIKPMVAANLQKVVETVGRVDAVWFAGDLVNIGDRASEWFDDHRGGAFFPCLQGRANYEMNNNGVKTIYTGGEIIQHAPMFTCVGNHEIMGRTNRGSINDEFDATMPRAVALKLYGEEFLKENSFNTDTYEEIFTLPESKEGGKTYYAVSFGDVRLVVLYATNMWRSPNLDAEARGRYREREKDFNTPENWGYGQHIYEPIAKGSTQYNWLVQELNHPEFQQAKYKVVMLHHPPHTLGGNIVPAYTDPVQVIERDADGNIKAIRYEYPKDADYIIRDVIPLLETAGVQLVFYGHSHLWNRFVSPSGMHFLETSNVGNSYGAAWGNNKREVPVGYQEHYAELGDPYGLGSVVPTMTPMLDEDGKPMPFIASNDITVFSIFDTGTGTVNSYRFDTRNPDLQVIKFDEFQLK
;
A
#
# COMPACT_ATOMS: atom_id res chain seq x y z
N MET A 1 -9.25 -39.67 0.43
CA MET A 1 -7.90 -39.30 -0.06
C MET A 1 -7.75 -37.81 0.21
N THR A 2 -6.69 -37.41 0.89
CA THR A 2 -6.36 -36.00 1.07
C THR A 2 -6.02 -35.39 -0.29
N SER A 3 -6.50 -34.16 -0.58
CA SER A 3 -6.15 -33.46 -1.82
C SER A 3 -4.64 -33.27 -1.94
N PRO A 4 -4.07 -33.23 -3.15
CA PRO A 4 -2.64 -32.99 -3.33
C PRO A 4 -2.25 -31.62 -2.68
N PRO A 5 -1.03 -31.52 -2.09
CA PRO A 5 -0.58 -30.28 -1.48
C PRO A 5 -0.43 -29.18 -2.55
N GLN A 6 -0.71 -27.96 -2.17
CA GLN A 6 -0.56 -26.79 -3.03
C GLN A 6 0.22 -25.69 -2.32
N LEU A 7 0.96 -24.90 -3.08
CA LEU A 7 1.50 -23.63 -2.62
C LEU A 7 0.36 -22.60 -2.67
N LEU A 8 0.13 -21.90 -1.58
CA LEU A 8 -0.86 -20.84 -1.52
C LEU A 8 -0.38 -19.59 -2.30
N SER A 9 0.93 -19.33 -2.30
CA SER A 9 1.58 -18.37 -3.19
C SER A 9 2.80 -18.99 -3.86
N ASP A 10 3.18 -18.48 -5.03
CA ASP A 10 4.55 -18.67 -5.53
C ASP A 10 5.55 -18.00 -4.58
N PRO A 11 6.84 -18.39 -4.61
CA PRO A 11 7.85 -17.69 -3.85
C PRO A 11 8.02 -16.24 -4.34
N PHE A 12 8.34 -15.32 -3.42
CA PHE A 12 8.66 -13.95 -3.74
C PHE A 12 9.92 -13.48 -2.99
N LEU A 13 10.57 -12.46 -3.52
CA LEU A 13 11.84 -11.97 -3.03
C LEU A 13 11.67 -10.82 -2.04
N GLN A 14 12.46 -10.86 -0.96
CA GLN A 14 12.44 -9.85 0.09
C GLN A 14 13.85 -9.54 0.57
N LEU A 15 14.05 -8.39 1.16
CA LEU A 15 15.25 -7.96 1.89
C LEU A 15 16.57 -8.38 1.21
N PRO A 16 16.85 -7.90 -0.02
CA PRO A 16 18.10 -8.18 -0.69
C PRO A 16 19.27 -7.46 0.00
N ALA A 17 20.36 -8.19 0.21
CA ALA A 17 21.64 -7.67 0.70
C ALA A 17 22.74 -7.83 -0.36
N GLU A 18 23.98 -7.45 -0.07
CA GLU A 18 25.08 -7.50 -1.05
C GLU A 18 25.34 -8.90 -1.62
N THR A 19 25.17 -9.93 -0.79
CA THR A 19 25.43 -11.33 -1.15
C THR A 19 24.29 -12.28 -0.79
N SER A 20 23.12 -11.75 -0.44
CA SER A 20 21.96 -12.58 -0.05
C SER A 20 20.62 -11.95 -0.46
N VAL A 21 19.58 -12.78 -0.43
CA VAL A 21 18.18 -12.40 -0.58
C VAL A 21 17.30 -13.36 0.20
N ARG A 22 16.16 -12.90 0.70
CA ARG A 22 15.14 -13.75 1.33
C ARG A 22 14.16 -14.24 0.26
N VAL A 23 13.81 -15.52 0.34
CA VAL A 23 12.76 -16.16 -0.46
C VAL A 23 11.64 -16.55 0.49
N VAL A 24 10.43 -16.04 0.24
CA VAL A 24 9.25 -16.23 1.10
C VAL A 24 8.12 -16.85 0.29
N TRP A 25 7.37 -17.78 0.88
CA TRP A 25 6.14 -18.36 0.28
C TRP A 25 5.20 -18.86 1.37
N PHE A 26 3.98 -19.24 0.98
CA PHE A 26 2.92 -19.65 1.91
C PHE A 26 2.30 -21.00 1.53
N THR A 27 1.85 -21.72 2.55
CA THR A 27 1.05 -22.96 2.45
C THR A 27 -0.06 -22.97 3.50
N GLU A 28 -1.03 -23.87 3.35
CA GLU A 28 -2.06 -24.15 4.38
C GLU A 28 -1.70 -25.37 5.25
N PHE A 29 -0.43 -25.73 5.31
CA PHE A 29 0.08 -26.82 6.14
C PHE A 29 1.45 -26.44 6.73
N ALA A 30 1.70 -26.89 7.97
CA ALA A 30 2.98 -26.64 8.64
C ALA A 30 4.14 -27.38 7.95
N GLY A 31 3.86 -28.59 7.52
CA GLY A 31 4.78 -29.45 6.80
C GLY A 31 5.94 -29.98 7.64
N SER A 32 6.66 -30.93 7.07
CA SER A 32 7.86 -31.53 7.68
C SER A 32 9.16 -30.90 7.16
N ARG A 33 9.15 -30.34 5.94
CA ARG A 33 10.34 -29.79 5.30
C ARG A 33 10.00 -28.78 4.20
N HIS A 34 10.66 -27.63 4.24
CA HIS A 34 10.53 -26.56 3.25
C HIS A 34 11.91 -26.11 2.79
N ILE A 35 12.17 -26.11 1.47
CA ILE A 35 13.49 -25.85 0.91
C ILE A 35 13.43 -24.94 -0.31
N VAL A 36 14.46 -24.14 -0.48
CA VAL A 36 14.80 -23.47 -1.74
C VAL A 36 15.94 -24.21 -2.39
N THR A 37 15.77 -24.62 -3.65
CA THR A 37 16.83 -25.16 -4.50
C THR A 37 17.27 -24.08 -5.46
N TYR A 38 18.58 -23.77 -5.56
CA TYR A 38 19.06 -22.61 -6.29
C TYR A 38 20.48 -22.75 -6.83
N GLY A 39 20.92 -21.75 -7.60
CA GLY A 39 22.29 -21.61 -8.06
C GLY A 39 22.53 -22.26 -9.41
N LYS A 40 23.81 -22.34 -9.79
CA LYS A 40 24.23 -22.95 -11.05
C LYS A 40 23.85 -24.44 -11.07
N ASN A 41 23.10 -24.84 -12.07
CA ASN A 41 22.54 -26.19 -12.22
C ASN A 41 21.69 -26.64 -11.00
N LEU A 42 21.16 -25.71 -10.23
CA LEU A 42 20.32 -26.00 -9.06
C LEU A 42 21.04 -26.90 -8.02
N ALA A 43 22.34 -26.70 -7.86
CA ALA A 43 23.18 -27.56 -7.02
C ALA A 43 23.19 -27.22 -5.54
N GLN A 44 22.53 -26.13 -5.15
CA GLN A 44 22.52 -25.63 -3.78
C GLN A 44 21.09 -25.70 -3.20
N THR A 45 21.01 -25.86 -1.87
CA THR A 45 19.72 -25.85 -1.16
C THR A 45 19.84 -25.01 0.11
N ALA A 46 18.72 -24.36 0.48
CA ALA A 46 18.58 -23.67 1.76
C ALA A 46 17.28 -24.12 2.44
N LEU A 47 17.35 -24.39 3.74
CA LEU A 47 16.16 -24.74 4.54
C LEU A 47 15.43 -23.46 4.95
N ALA A 48 14.11 -23.48 4.87
CA ALA A 48 13.27 -22.40 5.35
C ALA A 48 12.97 -22.56 6.85
N LYS A 49 12.81 -21.41 7.50
CA LYS A 49 12.11 -21.29 8.79
C LYS A 49 10.61 -21.17 8.51
N THR A 50 9.81 -21.82 9.35
CA THR A 50 8.36 -21.81 9.23
C THR A 50 7.75 -21.09 10.42
N SER A 51 6.78 -20.21 10.16
CA SER A 51 5.97 -19.52 11.15
C SER A 51 4.51 -19.52 10.72
N LYS A 52 3.59 -19.52 11.67
CA LYS A 52 2.16 -19.43 11.40
C LYS A 52 1.74 -17.97 11.48
N LEU A 53 0.91 -17.51 10.54
CA LEU A 53 0.25 -16.23 10.63
C LEU A 53 -0.79 -16.27 11.76
N THR A 54 -0.87 -15.23 12.56
CA THR A 54 -1.65 -15.27 13.80
C THR A 54 -3.03 -14.64 13.67
N ARG A 55 -3.27 -13.82 12.64
CA ARG A 55 -4.48 -13.02 12.52
C ARG A 55 -5.28 -13.25 11.25
N THR A 56 -4.74 -13.98 10.28
CA THR A 56 -5.45 -14.26 9.02
C THR A 56 -6.71 -15.07 9.24
N ARG A 57 -7.86 -14.50 8.83
CA ARG A 57 -9.20 -15.05 9.08
C ARG A 57 -10.07 -14.98 7.84
N GLU A 58 -11.18 -15.70 7.89
CA GLU A 58 -12.27 -15.59 6.95
C GLU A 58 -13.58 -15.33 7.72
N ASP A 59 -14.52 -14.64 7.08
CA ASP A 59 -15.86 -14.39 7.61
C ASP A 59 -16.92 -14.48 6.50
N GLN A 60 -18.16 -14.10 6.81
CA GLN A 60 -19.27 -14.16 5.86
C GLN A 60 -19.06 -13.33 4.59
N GLU A 61 -18.18 -12.32 4.62
CA GLU A 61 -17.87 -11.46 3.47
C GLU A 61 -16.68 -11.97 2.65
N SER A 62 -15.99 -12.98 3.14
CA SER A 62 -14.86 -13.60 2.44
C SER A 62 -15.31 -14.32 1.18
N ARG A 63 -14.51 -14.21 0.11
CA ARG A 63 -14.79 -14.83 -1.18
C ARG A 63 -13.75 -15.92 -1.45
N VAL A 64 -13.91 -17.06 -0.76
CA VAL A 64 -12.93 -18.17 -0.79
C VAL A 64 -13.58 -19.53 -0.61
N GLY A 65 -12.96 -20.56 -1.16
CA GLY A 65 -13.29 -21.95 -0.97
C GLY A 65 -14.72 -22.28 -1.39
N ASN A 66 -15.46 -22.96 -0.51
CA ASN A 66 -16.84 -23.37 -0.73
C ASN A 66 -17.86 -22.30 -0.33
N GLN A 67 -17.43 -21.13 0.09
CA GLN A 67 -18.32 -20.05 0.46
C GLN A 67 -18.94 -19.45 -0.81
N THR A 68 -20.25 -19.56 -0.93
CA THR A 68 -21.05 -19.00 -2.02
C THR A 68 -21.95 -17.88 -1.50
N GLU A 69 -22.57 -17.13 -2.39
CA GLU A 69 -23.53 -16.08 -2.01
C GLU A 69 -24.71 -16.66 -1.17
N ASP A 70 -25.08 -17.91 -1.42
CA ASP A 70 -26.21 -18.58 -0.73
C ASP A 70 -25.79 -19.48 0.45
N GLY A 71 -24.53 -19.92 0.50
CA GLY A 71 -24.05 -20.91 1.45
C GLY A 71 -22.81 -20.46 2.20
N GLN A 72 -22.96 -19.48 3.09
CA GLN A 72 -21.86 -18.96 3.88
C GLN A 72 -21.36 -20.00 4.89
N VAL A 73 -20.16 -20.51 4.66
CA VAL A 73 -19.47 -21.42 5.56
C VAL A 73 -18.96 -20.68 6.80
N TYR A 74 -18.47 -19.46 6.61
CA TYR A 74 -17.91 -18.62 7.67
C TYR A 74 -18.94 -17.61 8.16
N GLN A 75 -19.74 -17.96 9.17
CA GLN A 75 -20.73 -17.04 9.76
C GLN A 75 -20.10 -15.95 10.62
N ASN A 76 -19.00 -16.26 11.28
CA ASN A 76 -18.22 -15.35 12.14
C ASN A 76 -16.75 -15.41 11.71
N PRO A 77 -15.91 -14.44 12.11
CA PRO A 77 -14.48 -14.50 11.87
C PRO A 77 -13.83 -15.78 12.41
N VAL A 78 -13.22 -16.58 11.53
CA VAL A 78 -12.56 -17.86 11.85
C VAL A 78 -11.11 -17.80 11.37
N LEU A 79 -10.17 -18.17 12.22
CA LEU A 79 -8.77 -18.27 11.85
C LEU A 79 -8.59 -19.25 10.68
N ARG A 80 -7.87 -18.80 9.67
CA ARG A 80 -7.40 -19.62 8.57
C ARG A 80 -5.92 -19.92 8.79
N ASP A 81 -5.60 -21.21 8.90
CA ASP A 81 -4.25 -21.66 9.19
C ASP A 81 -3.34 -21.49 7.97
N ILE A 82 -2.56 -20.41 7.98
CA ILE A 82 -1.59 -20.09 6.93
C ILE A 82 -0.19 -20.10 7.52
N TRP A 83 0.69 -20.81 6.84
CA TRP A 83 2.08 -20.99 7.22
C TRP A 83 3.00 -20.26 6.26
N ARG A 84 3.85 -19.43 6.82
CA ARG A 84 4.87 -18.67 6.12
C ARG A 84 6.21 -19.37 6.21
N HIS A 85 6.85 -19.58 5.06
CA HIS A 85 8.16 -20.19 4.94
C HIS A 85 9.13 -19.14 4.43
N GLU A 86 10.29 -19.03 5.05
CA GLU A 86 11.33 -18.06 4.66
C GLU A 86 12.71 -18.70 4.70
N ALA A 87 13.44 -18.62 3.60
CA ALA A 87 14.84 -19.02 3.53
C ALA A 87 15.74 -17.86 3.13
N GLU A 88 16.89 -17.74 3.79
CA GLU A 88 17.95 -16.84 3.36
C GLU A 88 18.84 -17.56 2.34
N ILE A 89 18.93 -16.99 1.15
CA ILE A 89 19.84 -17.45 0.12
C ILE A 89 21.08 -16.57 0.19
N SER A 90 22.20 -17.15 0.57
CA SER A 90 23.47 -16.45 0.79
C SER A 90 24.58 -16.93 -0.15
N GLY A 91 25.71 -16.20 -0.15
CA GLY A 91 26.86 -16.53 -1.02
C GLY A 91 26.60 -16.20 -2.50
N LEU A 92 25.67 -15.29 -2.77
CA LEU A 92 25.39 -14.84 -4.13
C LEU A 92 26.48 -13.88 -4.61
N THR A 93 26.76 -13.96 -5.91
CA THR A 93 27.69 -13.03 -6.57
C THR A 93 26.95 -11.76 -6.98
N ALA A 94 27.54 -10.61 -6.70
CA ALA A 94 26.98 -9.31 -7.09
C ALA A 94 26.59 -9.29 -8.57
N ASP A 95 25.48 -8.65 -8.86
CA ASP A 95 24.91 -8.47 -10.21
C ASP A 95 24.66 -9.76 -11.02
N THR A 96 24.76 -10.91 -10.37
CA THR A 96 24.55 -12.20 -11.01
C THR A 96 23.19 -12.79 -10.59
N ARG A 97 22.39 -13.14 -11.59
CA ARG A 97 21.09 -13.76 -11.41
C ARG A 97 21.21 -15.27 -11.53
N VAL A 98 20.63 -15.99 -10.58
CA VAL A 98 20.62 -17.46 -10.57
C VAL A 98 19.19 -18.00 -10.55
N SER A 99 19.01 -19.22 -11.08
CA SER A 99 17.72 -19.91 -11.03
C SER A 99 17.41 -20.45 -9.64
N TYR A 100 16.12 -20.51 -9.28
CA TYR A 100 15.64 -21.12 -8.04
C TYR A 100 14.21 -21.61 -8.19
N TYR A 101 13.83 -22.55 -7.31
CA TYR A 101 12.46 -22.96 -7.04
C TYR A 101 12.33 -23.37 -5.58
N VAL A 102 11.10 -23.47 -5.06
CA VAL A 102 10.81 -23.92 -3.70
C VAL A 102 10.10 -25.28 -3.73
N THR A 103 10.32 -26.07 -2.67
CA THR A 103 9.59 -27.31 -2.43
C THR A 103 9.10 -27.33 -0.99
N SER A 104 7.83 -27.65 -0.81
CA SER A 104 7.20 -27.88 0.49
C SER A 104 6.73 -29.33 0.60
N VAL A 105 7.07 -29.98 1.70
CA VAL A 105 6.69 -31.37 2.03
C VAL A 105 5.69 -31.31 3.17
N ARG A 106 4.49 -31.82 2.92
CA ARG A 106 3.41 -31.91 3.92
C ARG A 106 3.71 -33.06 4.92
N GLU A 107 2.97 -33.12 6.03
CA GLU A 107 3.18 -34.09 7.11
C GLU A 107 3.00 -35.56 6.69
N ASP A 108 2.31 -35.81 5.57
CA ASP A 108 2.09 -37.13 4.96
C ASP A 108 3.11 -37.48 3.87
N ASP A 109 4.25 -36.77 3.82
CA ASP A 109 5.32 -36.89 2.83
C ASP A 109 4.94 -36.48 1.39
N ALA A 110 3.71 -36.03 1.16
CA ALA A 110 3.34 -35.45 -0.13
C ALA A 110 4.04 -34.12 -0.33
N SER A 111 4.54 -33.89 -1.54
CA SER A 111 5.30 -32.65 -1.83
C SER A 111 4.73 -31.85 -2.98
N VAL A 112 4.99 -30.56 -2.95
CA VAL A 112 4.66 -29.62 -4.01
C VAL A 112 5.87 -28.72 -4.28
N SER A 113 6.14 -28.41 -5.55
CA SER A 113 7.19 -27.48 -5.95
C SER A 113 6.62 -26.35 -6.80
N SER A 114 7.24 -25.18 -6.70
CA SER A 114 6.95 -24.06 -7.60
C SER A 114 7.53 -24.27 -9.00
N ASN A 115 7.18 -23.40 -9.92
CA ASN A 115 7.91 -23.23 -11.16
C ASN A 115 9.34 -22.74 -10.91
N LEU A 116 10.14 -22.71 -11.97
CA LEU A 116 11.51 -22.22 -11.93
C LEU A 116 11.53 -20.70 -12.15
N PHE A 117 12.10 -19.96 -11.18
CA PHE A 117 12.24 -18.52 -11.21
C PHE A 117 13.72 -18.10 -11.11
N THR A 118 13.98 -16.80 -11.01
CA THR A 118 15.35 -16.29 -10.85
C THR A 118 15.44 -15.28 -9.73
N LEU A 119 16.54 -15.30 -8.99
CA LEU A 119 16.86 -14.34 -7.94
C LEU A 119 18.24 -13.71 -8.14
N ALA A 120 18.47 -12.56 -7.53
CA ALA A 120 19.76 -11.89 -7.47
C ALA A 120 19.91 -11.19 -6.12
N PRO A 121 21.12 -10.93 -5.65
CA PRO A 121 21.36 -10.07 -4.49
C PRO A 121 21.06 -8.60 -4.83
N LYS A 122 21.24 -7.70 -3.87
CA LYS A 122 21.13 -6.25 -4.07
C LYS A 122 22.04 -5.80 -5.23
N PRO A 123 21.55 -4.99 -6.16
CA PRO A 123 22.37 -4.48 -7.27
C PRO A 123 23.54 -3.61 -6.77
N SER A 124 24.66 -3.67 -7.47
CA SER A 124 25.79 -2.78 -7.22
C SER A 124 25.49 -1.34 -7.64
N SER A 125 26.21 -0.37 -7.06
CA SER A 125 26.15 1.02 -7.51
C SER A 125 26.56 1.13 -8.98
N GLY A 126 25.88 2.02 -9.73
CA GLY A 126 26.10 2.24 -11.16
C GLY A 126 25.35 1.27 -12.07
N LYS A 127 24.72 0.23 -11.55
CA LYS A 127 23.93 -0.70 -12.35
C LYS A 127 22.56 -0.10 -12.70
N PRO A 128 22.22 0.02 -14.01
CA PRO A 128 20.90 0.46 -14.43
C PRO A 128 19.81 -0.51 -13.96
N MET A 129 18.71 0.03 -13.46
CA MET A 129 17.56 -0.72 -12.97
C MET A 129 16.25 -0.10 -13.43
N LYS A 130 15.22 -0.94 -13.54
CA LYS A 130 13.82 -0.52 -13.70
C LYS A 130 13.05 -0.86 -12.42
N ILE A 131 12.48 0.13 -11.79
CA ILE A 131 11.72 -0.01 -10.55
C ILE A 131 10.26 0.29 -10.85
N LEU A 132 9.35 -0.65 -10.56
CA LEU A 132 7.91 -0.43 -10.64
C LEU A 132 7.46 0.41 -9.45
N LEU A 133 6.77 1.51 -9.72
CA LEU A 133 6.08 2.35 -8.73
C LEU A 133 4.59 2.07 -8.84
N THR A 134 3.98 1.56 -7.76
CA THR A 134 2.55 1.20 -7.71
C THR A 134 1.98 1.39 -6.30
N SER A 135 0.65 1.39 -6.18
CA SER A 135 -0.08 1.57 -4.92
C SER A 135 -1.55 1.14 -5.05
N ASP A 136 -2.24 1.00 -3.91
CA ASP A 136 -3.71 0.92 -3.80
C ASP A 136 -4.34 -0.23 -4.60
N HIS A 137 -3.73 -1.41 -4.56
CA HIS A 137 -4.29 -2.56 -5.28
C HIS A 137 -5.65 -3.00 -4.72
N GLN A 138 -5.78 -3.23 -3.41
CA GLN A 138 -7.05 -3.44 -2.69
C GLN A 138 -8.08 -4.33 -3.42
N ILE A 139 -7.62 -5.34 -4.18
CA ILE A 139 -8.46 -6.20 -5.05
C ILE A 139 -9.30 -5.38 -6.05
N LYS A 140 -8.78 -4.24 -6.52
CA LYS A 140 -9.50 -3.39 -7.47
C LYS A 140 -9.56 -4.02 -8.86
N PRO A 141 -10.59 -3.70 -9.64
CA PRO A 141 -10.88 -4.38 -10.91
C PRO A 141 -9.75 -4.35 -11.94
N MET A 142 -8.95 -3.28 -11.98
CA MET A 142 -7.93 -3.13 -13.02
C MET A 142 -6.54 -3.63 -12.61
N VAL A 143 -6.35 -4.15 -11.39
CA VAL A 143 -5.02 -4.57 -10.88
C VAL A 143 -4.39 -5.66 -11.74
N ALA A 144 -5.13 -6.73 -12.04
CA ALA A 144 -4.60 -7.82 -12.87
C ALA A 144 -4.21 -7.33 -14.28
N ALA A 145 -5.04 -6.48 -14.88
CA ALA A 145 -4.73 -5.86 -16.17
C ALA A 145 -3.49 -4.95 -16.09
N ASN A 146 -3.42 -4.11 -15.06
CA ASN A 146 -2.29 -3.22 -14.82
C ASN A 146 -0.96 -3.98 -14.79
N LEU A 147 -0.85 -4.98 -13.91
CA LEU A 147 0.39 -5.74 -13.72
C LEU A 147 0.76 -6.61 -14.93
N GLN A 148 -0.23 -7.15 -15.64
CA GLN A 148 0.01 -7.82 -16.92
C GLN A 148 0.62 -6.84 -17.94
N LYS A 149 0.07 -5.63 -18.05
CA LYS A 149 0.58 -4.60 -18.97
C LYS A 149 1.95 -4.07 -18.55
N VAL A 150 2.31 -4.07 -17.26
CA VAL A 150 3.70 -3.80 -16.83
C VAL A 150 4.66 -4.78 -17.48
N VAL A 151 4.42 -6.09 -17.33
CA VAL A 151 5.31 -7.13 -17.88
C VAL A 151 5.34 -7.09 -19.40
N GLU A 152 4.21 -6.92 -20.07
CA GLU A 152 4.11 -6.82 -21.53
C GLU A 152 4.86 -5.59 -22.09
N THR A 153 4.90 -4.47 -21.33
CA THR A 153 5.46 -3.19 -21.81
C THR A 153 6.96 -3.05 -21.52
N VAL A 154 7.37 -3.37 -20.29
CA VAL A 154 8.75 -3.10 -19.85
C VAL A 154 9.58 -4.37 -19.60
N GLY A 155 8.93 -5.55 -19.66
CA GLY A 155 9.54 -6.82 -19.33
C GLY A 155 9.77 -6.94 -17.82
N ARG A 156 10.89 -7.57 -17.44
CA ARG A 156 11.24 -7.72 -16.03
C ARG A 156 11.63 -6.37 -15.42
N VAL A 157 11.10 -6.11 -14.23
CA VAL A 157 11.57 -5.04 -13.34
C VAL A 157 12.58 -5.60 -12.32
N ASP A 158 13.38 -4.73 -11.71
CA ASP A 158 14.43 -5.10 -10.76
C ASP A 158 13.97 -4.93 -9.30
N ALA A 159 12.95 -4.12 -9.05
CA ALA A 159 12.26 -3.99 -7.77
C ALA A 159 10.84 -3.49 -7.96
N VAL A 160 10.01 -3.66 -6.91
CA VAL A 160 8.68 -3.06 -6.78
C VAL A 160 8.68 -2.16 -5.55
N TRP A 161 8.31 -0.90 -5.71
CA TRP A 161 8.02 0.02 -4.63
C TRP A 161 6.51 0.22 -4.56
N PHE A 162 5.94 -0.16 -3.42
CA PHE A 162 4.50 -0.23 -3.23
C PHE A 162 4.08 0.74 -2.12
N ALA A 163 3.38 1.80 -2.48
CA ALA A 163 3.06 2.88 -1.55
C ALA A 163 1.81 2.62 -0.67
N GLY A 164 1.62 1.38 -0.21
CA GLY A 164 0.55 0.99 0.73
C GLY A 164 -0.78 0.64 0.09
N ASP A 165 -1.74 0.23 0.92
CA ASP A 165 -3.07 -0.25 0.53
C ASP A 165 -3.00 -1.45 -0.43
N LEU A 166 -2.34 -2.52 0.05
CA LEU A 166 -2.09 -3.74 -0.72
C LEU A 166 -3.36 -4.56 -0.94
N VAL A 167 -4.12 -4.78 0.13
CA VAL A 167 -5.43 -5.46 0.15
C VAL A 167 -6.50 -4.54 0.68
N ASN A 168 -7.77 -4.92 0.61
CA ASN A 168 -8.85 -4.09 1.15
C ASN A 168 -9.04 -4.27 2.66
N ILE A 169 -8.86 -5.49 3.18
CA ILE A 169 -8.95 -5.80 4.62
C ILE A 169 -7.72 -6.63 5.03
N GLY A 170 -6.83 -6.06 5.82
CA GLY A 170 -5.53 -6.64 6.18
C GLY A 170 -5.60 -8.06 6.76
N ASP A 171 -6.55 -8.35 7.63
CA ASP A 171 -6.70 -9.66 8.28
C ASP A 171 -7.50 -10.69 7.45
N ARG A 172 -8.08 -10.30 6.28
CA ARG A 172 -8.82 -11.25 5.43
C ARG A 172 -7.89 -12.03 4.54
N ALA A 173 -7.70 -13.32 4.84
CA ALA A 173 -6.73 -14.17 4.17
C ALA A 173 -6.98 -14.32 2.67
N SER A 174 -8.23 -14.47 2.24
CA SER A 174 -8.57 -14.62 0.82
C SER A 174 -8.14 -13.44 -0.03
N GLU A 175 -8.12 -12.25 0.51
CA GLU A 175 -7.70 -11.04 -0.23
C GLU A 175 -6.20 -11.07 -0.58
N TRP A 176 -5.40 -11.71 0.24
CA TRP A 176 -3.99 -11.93 -0.04
C TRP A 176 -3.76 -13.05 -1.07
N PHE A 177 -4.54 -14.16 -0.97
CA PHE A 177 -4.11 -15.42 -1.57
C PHE A 177 -5.03 -15.98 -2.65
N ASP A 178 -6.34 -15.96 -2.48
CA ASP A 178 -7.24 -16.78 -3.32
C ASP A 178 -8.69 -16.29 -3.40
N ASP A 179 -8.91 -14.98 -3.29
CA ASP A 179 -10.23 -14.40 -3.59
C ASP A 179 -10.74 -14.90 -4.94
N HIS A 180 -11.92 -15.53 -4.96
CA HIS A 180 -12.37 -16.24 -6.15
C HIS A 180 -12.90 -15.36 -7.28
N ARG A 181 -12.90 -14.03 -7.12
CA ARG A 181 -12.97 -13.11 -8.27
C ARG A 181 -11.70 -13.19 -9.14
N GLY A 182 -10.64 -13.82 -8.64
CA GLY A 182 -9.38 -14.03 -9.33
C GLY A 182 -8.38 -12.88 -9.23
N GLY A 183 -8.66 -11.86 -8.41
CA GLY A 183 -7.85 -10.65 -8.27
C GLY A 183 -7.10 -10.50 -6.95
N ALA A 184 -6.84 -11.58 -6.22
CA ALA A 184 -6.10 -11.54 -4.96
C ALA A 184 -4.68 -10.99 -5.14
N PHE A 185 -4.11 -10.43 -4.05
CA PHE A 185 -2.86 -9.69 -4.08
C PHE A 185 -1.67 -10.48 -4.67
N PHE A 186 -1.34 -11.63 -4.07
CA PHE A 186 -0.22 -12.43 -4.56
C PHE A 186 -0.44 -12.95 -5.98
N PRO A 187 -1.58 -13.57 -6.33
CA PRO A 187 -1.85 -13.98 -7.71
C PRO A 187 -1.67 -12.88 -8.74
N CYS A 188 -2.10 -11.64 -8.47
CA CYS A 188 -1.92 -10.52 -9.40
C CYS A 188 -0.45 -10.17 -9.64
N LEU A 189 0.38 -10.16 -8.61
CA LEU A 189 1.82 -9.87 -8.69
C LEU A 189 2.67 -11.07 -9.14
N GLN A 190 2.05 -12.25 -9.28
CA GLN A 190 2.72 -13.50 -9.62
C GLN A 190 2.30 -14.09 -10.98
N GLY A 191 1.49 -13.37 -11.75
CA GLY A 191 1.00 -13.86 -13.04
C GLY A 191 0.03 -15.05 -12.93
N ARG A 192 -0.63 -15.21 -11.78
CA ARG A 192 -1.55 -16.31 -11.44
C ARG A 192 -2.99 -15.85 -11.20
N ALA A 193 -3.28 -14.58 -11.44
CA ALA A 193 -4.63 -14.07 -11.39
C ALA A 193 -5.50 -14.71 -12.48
N ASN A 194 -6.79 -14.71 -12.26
CA ASN A 194 -7.80 -15.15 -13.24
C ASN A 194 -8.99 -14.18 -13.19
N TYR A 195 -8.69 -12.89 -13.38
CA TYR A 195 -9.67 -11.84 -13.21
C TYR A 195 -10.40 -11.54 -14.51
N GLU A 196 -11.71 -11.83 -14.55
CA GLU A 196 -12.57 -11.51 -15.69
C GLU A 196 -13.06 -10.07 -15.61
N MET A 197 -12.70 -9.26 -16.60
CA MET A 197 -13.32 -7.95 -16.84
C MET A 197 -14.34 -8.05 -17.96
N ASN A 198 -15.50 -7.46 -17.76
CA ASN A 198 -16.56 -7.39 -18.77
C ASN A 198 -16.84 -5.93 -19.13
N ASN A 199 -16.34 -5.51 -20.27
CA ASN A 199 -16.54 -4.16 -20.79
C ASN A 199 -17.45 -4.22 -22.02
N ASN A 200 -18.68 -3.72 -21.88
CA ASN A 200 -19.68 -3.66 -22.96
C ASN A 200 -19.94 -5.03 -23.65
N GLY A 201 -19.94 -6.12 -22.87
CA GLY A 201 -20.16 -7.47 -23.38
C GLY A 201 -18.90 -8.19 -23.89
N VAL A 202 -17.77 -7.52 -23.94
CA VAL A 202 -16.46 -8.14 -24.23
C VAL A 202 -15.83 -8.60 -22.92
N LYS A 203 -15.68 -9.91 -22.77
CA LYS A 203 -15.03 -10.54 -21.62
C LYS A 203 -13.55 -10.72 -21.90
N THR A 204 -12.70 -10.20 -21.01
CA THR A 204 -11.25 -10.36 -21.06
C THR A 204 -10.75 -10.90 -19.73
N ILE A 205 -9.95 -11.96 -19.76
CA ILE A 205 -9.30 -12.51 -18.56
C ILE A 205 -7.89 -11.97 -18.48
N TYR A 206 -7.56 -11.36 -17.34
CA TYR A 206 -6.23 -10.88 -17.03
C TYR A 206 -5.58 -11.76 -15.96
N THR A 207 -4.31 -12.10 -16.20
CA THR A 207 -3.54 -13.03 -15.34
C THR A 207 -2.59 -12.32 -14.37
N GLY A 208 -2.51 -11.00 -14.43
CA GLY A 208 -1.49 -10.25 -13.67
C GLY A 208 -0.10 -10.38 -14.29
N GLY A 209 0.93 -10.11 -13.51
CA GLY A 209 2.33 -10.14 -13.94
C GLY A 209 3.20 -11.03 -13.06
N GLU A 210 4.06 -11.86 -13.68
CA GLU A 210 5.12 -12.61 -12.98
C GLU A 210 6.26 -11.63 -12.63
N ILE A 211 6.17 -11.00 -11.46
CA ILE A 211 7.02 -9.88 -11.06
C ILE A 211 7.82 -10.19 -9.80
N ILE A 212 7.13 -10.44 -8.68
CA ILE A 212 7.79 -10.54 -7.37
C ILE A 212 8.57 -11.83 -7.14
N GLN A 213 8.39 -12.83 -7.99
CA GLN A 213 9.24 -14.03 -8.03
C GLN A 213 10.68 -13.68 -8.48
N HIS A 214 10.86 -12.54 -9.17
CA HIS A 214 12.13 -12.12 -9.77
C HIS A 214 12.68 -10.82 -9.20
N ALA A 215 11.84 -10.01 -8.57
CA ALA A 215 12.14 -8.67 -8.08
C ALA A 215 11.73 -8.52 -6.61
N PRO A 216 12.61 -8.02 -5.73
CA PRO A 216 12.22 -7.74 -4.35
C PRO A 216 11.19 -6.61 -4.30
N MET A 217 10.29 -6.70 -3.31
CA MET A 217 9.27 -5.70 -3.07
C MET A 217 9.54 -4.96 -1.76
N PHE A 218 9.45 -3.63 -1.81
CA PHE A 218 9.49 -2.74 -0.66
C PHE A 218 8.13 -2.02 -0.58
N THR A 219 7.54 -1.99 0.60
CA THR A 219 6.21 -1.44 0.80
C THR A 219 6.16 -0.54 2.02
N CYS A 220 5.25 0.44 2.05
CA CYS A 220 4.90 1.18 3.26
C CYS A 220 3.53 0.76 3.79
N VAL A 221 3.21 1.17 5.00
CA VAL A 221 1.89 0.94 5.62
C VAL A 221 0.90 1.95 5.07
N GLY A 222 -0.16 1.48 4.41
CA GLY A 222 -1.35 2.26 4.10
C GLY A 222 -2.44 2.08 5.18
N ASN A 223 -3.58 2.73 5.02
CA ASN A 223 -4.66 2.59 6.02
C ASN A 223 -5.37 1.23 5.95
N HIS A 224 -5.25 0.51 4.85
CA HIS A 224 -5.81 -0.83 4.67
C HIS A 224 -4.94 -1.96 5.26
N GLU A 225 -3.67 -1.72 5.59
CA GLU A 225 -2.84 -2.65 6.35
C GLU A 225 -3.09 -2.59 7.86
N ILE A 226 -3.91 -1.64 8.33
CA ILE A 226 -4.12 -1.40 9.76
C ILE A 226 -5.48 -1.95 10.17
N MET A 227 -5.46 -2.95 11.03
CA MET A 227 -6.68 -3.49 11.64
C MET A 227 -7.01 -2.77 12.93
N GLY A 228 -8.29 -2.60 13.21
CA GLY A 228 -8.78 -1.97 14.43
C GLY A 228 -9.00 -2.97 15.57
N ARG A 229 -9.96 -2.65 16.43
CA ARG A 229 -10.28 -3.41 17.65
C ARG A 229 -10.91 -4.75 17.30
N THR A 230 -10.48 -5.80 17.98
CA THR A 230 -11.01 -7.17 17.78
C THR A 230 -12.42 -7.35 18.38
N ASN A 231 -13.08 -8.45 18.03
CA ASN A 231 -14.39 -8.87 18.57
C ASN A 231 -15.54 -7.88 18.29
N ARG A 232 -15.60 -7.36 17.06
CA ARG A 232 -16.62 -6.38 16.62
C ARG A 232 -17.70 -6.95 15.70
N GLY A 233 -17.73 -8.24 15.49
CA GLY A 233 -18.70 -8.92 14.64
C GLY A 233 -18.06 -9.47 13.38
N SER A 234 -17.88 -8.68 12.34
CA SER A 234 -17.16 -9.04 11.11
C SER A 234 -15.72 -8.53 11.09
N ILE A 235 -14.90 -9.03 10.17
CA ILE A 235 -13.53 -8.50 9.96
C ILE A 235 -13.60 -7.05 9.45
N ASN A 236 -14.63 -6.69 8.68
CA ASN A 236 -14.86 -5.31 8.27
C ASN A 236 -15.19 -4.40 9.46
N ASP A 237 -16.02 -4.86 10.39
CA ASP A 237 -16.34 -4.08 11.60
C ASP A 237 -15.09 -3.86 12.48
N GLU A 238 -14.21 -4.86 12.55
CA GLU A 238 -12.92 -4.72 13.24
C GLU A 238 -12.01 -3.71 12.54
N PHE A 239 -11.89 -3.78 11.21
CA PHE A 239 -11.13 -2.82 10.41
C PHE A 239 -11.62 -1.38 10.67
N ASP A 240 -12.93 -1.15 10.64
CA ASP A 240 -13.53 0.17 10.86
C ASP A 240 -13.47 0.66 12.30
N ALA A 241 -13.13 -0.20 13.25
CA ALA A 241 -13.20 0.08 14.69
C ALA A 241 -11.89 0.57 15.30
N THR A 242 -11.03 1.26 14.56
CA THR A 242 -9.79 1.83 15.11
C THR A 242 -10.08 2.89 16.17
N MET A 243 -9.20 2.99 17.18
CA MET A 243 -9.24 3.98 18.26
C MET A 243 -7.83 4.53 18.50
N PRO A 244 -7.66 5.84 18.73
CA PRO A 244 -6.35 6.40 19.08
C PRO A 244 -5.75 5.70 20.30
N ARG A 245 -4.45 5.35 20.24
CA ARG A 245 -3.78 4.63 21.35
C ARG A 245 -3.89 5.33 22.69
N ALA A 246 -3.79 6.67 22.70
CA ALA A 246 -3.93 7.45 23.93
C ALA A 246 -5.33 7.33 24.58
N VAL A 247 -6.38 7.19 23.75
CA VAL A 247 -7.75 6.97 24.22
C VAL A 247 -7.91 5.54 24.72
N ALA A 248 -7.45 4.55 23.94
CA ALA A 248 -7.52 3.14 24.33
C ALA A 248 -6.76 2.89 25.66
N LEU A 249 -5.56 3.48 25.79
CA LEU A 249 -4.78 3.41 27.03
C LEU A 249 -5.57 3.93 28.24
N LYS A 250 -6.25 5.06 28.08
CA LYS A 250 -7.05 5.66 29.15
C LYS A 250 -8.27 4.83 29.52
N LEU A 251 -8.93 4.20 28.55
CA LEU A 251 -10.18 3.44 28.76
C LEU A 251 -9.91 2.01 29.25
N TYR A 252 -8.87 1.36 28.75
CA TYR A 252 -8.65 -0.09 28.91
C TYR A 252 -7.34 -0.44 29.63
N GLY A 253 -6.39 0.48 29.72
CA GLY A 253 -5.06 0.24 30.28
C GLY A 253 -4.06 -0.36 29.29
N GLU A 254 -2.80 -0.45 29.71
CA GLU A 254 -1.68 -0.85 28.86
C GLU A 254 -1.75 -2.31 28.39
N GLU A 255 -2.20 -3.21 29.27
CA GLU A 255 -2.31 -4.65 28.99
C GLU A 255 -3.24 -4.97 27.81
N PHE A 256 -4.30 -4.16 27.62
CA PHE A 256 -5.30 -4.37 26.56
C PHE A 256 -5.22 -3.33 25.43
N LEU A 257 -4.13 -2.61 25.34
CA LEU A 257 -3.97 -1.51 24.38
C LEU A 257 -4.08 -1.98 22.94
N LYS A 258 -3.43 -3.11 22.62
CA LYS A 258 -3.34 -3.61 21.26
C LYS A 258 -4.69 -4.07 20.70
N GLU A 259 -5.45 -4.82 21.51
CA GLU A 259 -6.77 -5.33 21.13
C GLU A 259 -7.83 -4.23 21.06
N ASN A 260 -7.59 -3.10 21.72
CA ASN A 260 -8.56 -2.00 21.84
C ASN A 260 -8.15 -0.73 21.07
N SER A 261 -7.09 -0.75 20.29
CA SER A 261 -6.69 0.39 19.45
C SER A 261 -6.62 0.01 17.97
N PHE A 262 -5.45 -0.33 17.52
CA PHE A 262 -5.14 -0.77 16.17
C PHE A 262 -3.78 -1.49 16.12
N ASN A 263 -3.54 -2.26 15.06
CA ASN A 263 -2.29 -2.97 14.85
C ASN A 263 -1.99 -3.20 13.37
N THR A 264 -0.73 -3.53 13.06
CA THR A 264 -0.19 -3.84 11.73
C THR A 264 0.31 -5.28 11.64
N ASP A 265 -0.15 -6.17 12.53
CA ASP A 265 0.43 -7.50 12.72
C ASP A 265 0.48 -8.33 11.45
N THR A 266 -0.64 -8.42 10.71
CA THR A 266 -0.70 -9.22 9.48
C THR A 266 0.31 -8.72 8.44
N TYR A 267 0.42 -7.40 8.27
CA TYR A 267 1.43 -6.80 7.38
C TYR A 267 2.86 -7.18 7.83
N GLU A 268 3.17 -7.05 9.11
CA GLU A 268 4.50 -7.35 9.64
C GLU A 268 4.83 -8.86 9.63
N GLU A 269 3.82 -9.72 9.74
CA GLU A 269 3.99 -11.16 9.63
C GLU A 269 4.19 -11.63 8.18
N ILE A 270 3.54 -10.98 7.20
CA ILE A 270 3.66 -11.34 5.77
C ILE A 270 5.02 -10.94 5.21
N PHE A 271 5.50 -9.72 5.52
CA PHE A 271 6.67 -9.16 4.88
C PHE A 271 7.94 -9.21 5.73
N THR A 272 9.07 -9.44 5.07
CA THR A 272 10.41 -9.24 5.61
C THR A 272 11.00 -7.98 4.96
N LEU A 273 10.99 -6.90 5.69
CA LEU A 273 11.43 -5.58 5.24
C LEU A 273 12.67 -5.14 6.02
N PRO A 274 13.40 -4.11 5.57
CA PRO A 274 14.36 -3.43 6.43
C PRO A 274 13.66 -2.93 7.70
N GLU A 275 14.40 -2.80 8.78
CA GLU A 275 13.86 -2.39 10.08
C GLU A 275 14.60 -1.15 10.60
N SER A 276 13.85 -0.18 11.11
CA SER A 276 14.41 0.84 12.00
C SER A 276 14.32 0.37 13.45
N LYS A 277 15.21 0.89 14.29
CA LYS A 277 15.22 0.53 15.71
C LYS A 277 13.90 0.87 16.41
N GLU A 278 13.32 2.00 16.05
CA GLU A 278 12.12 2.55 16.69
C GLU A 278 10.82 2.10 16.03
N GLY A 279 10.82 1.96 14.71
CA GLY A 279 9.61 1.65 13.90
C GLY A 279 9.52 0.21 13.41
N GLY A 280 10.53 -0.63 13.65
CA GLY A 280 10.53 -1.96 13.06
C GLY A 280 10.39 -1.89 11.54
N LYS A 281 9.43 -2.62 10.98
CA LYS A 281 9.13 -2.69 9.54
C LYS A 281 8.22 -1.57 9.03
N THR A 282 7.67 -0.72 9.91
CA THR A 282 6.65 0.27 9.51
C THR A 282 7.27 1.53 8.92
N TYR A 283 8.47 1.93 9.35
CA TYR A 283 9.28 2.94 8.68
C TYR A 283 10.76 2.56 8.73
N TYR A 284 11.43 2.71 7.61
CA TYR A 284 12.79 2.22 7.41
C TYR A 284 13.49 2.93 6.25
N ALA A 285 14.79 2.66 6.07
CA ALA A 285 15.53 3.08 4.88
C ALA A 285 16.37 1.93 4.31
N VAL A 286 16.57 1.95 3.02
CA VAL A 286 17.35 0.95 2.30
C VAL A 286 18.09 1.55 1.12
N SER A 287 19.34 1.13 0.91
CA SER A 287 20.09 1.40 -0.31
C SER A 287 19.87 0.27 -1.30
N PHE A 288 19.44 0.59 -2.51
CA PHE A 288 19.20 -0.36 -3.59
C PHE A 288 19.84 0.18 -4.88
N GLY A 289 21.03 -0.33 -5.23
CA GLY A 289 21.89 0.25 -6.25
C GLY A 289 22.26 1.71 -5.91
N ASP A 290 22.01 2.62 -6.84
CA ASP A 290 22.28 4.05 -6.68
C ASP A 290 21.19 4.82 -5.91
N VAL A 291 20.15 4.14 -5.46
CA VAL A 291 19.00 4.77 -4.81
C VAL A 291 19.04 4.56 -3.31
N ARG A 292 18.81 5.62 -2.54
CA ARG A 292 18.41 5.55 -1.14
C ARG A 292 16.90 5.75 -1.06
N LEU A 293 16.19 4.70 -0.71
CA LEU A 293 14.74 4.73 -0.44
C LEU A 293 14.53 4.90 1.06
N VAL A 294 13.79 5.93 1.44
CA VAL A 294 13.31 6.17 2.81
C VAL A 294 11.80 5.95 2.82
N VAL A 295 11.33 5.06 3.66
CA VAL A 295 9.92 4.71 3.80
C VAL A 295 9.39 5.26 5.12
N LEU A 296 8.30 6.01 5.06
CA LEU A 296 7.65 6.64 6.21
C LEU A 296 6.30 5.99 6.49
N TYR A 297 5.96 5.89 7.77
CA TYR A 297 4.63 5.54 8.23
C TYR A 297 3.81 6.82 8.38
N ALA A 298 3.25 7.30 7.27
CA ALA A 298 2.43 8.50 7.20
C ALA A 298 1.04 8.12 6.70
N THR A 299 0.17 7.79 7.64
CA THR A 299 -1.18 7.28 7.36
C THR A 299 -2.15 7.70 8.47
N ASN A 300 -3.35 8.09 8.08
CA ASN A 300 -4.46 8.32 9.01
C ASN A 300 -5.61 7.33 8.75
N MET A 301 -6.50 7.21 9.72
CA MET A 301 -7.74 6.47 9.57
C MET A 301 -8.64 7.16 8.54
N TRP A 302 -8.99 6.45 7.47
CA TRP A 302 -9.99 6.97 6.54
C TRP A 302 -11.39 6.94 7.20
N ARG A 303 -12.11 8.04 7.09
CA ARG A 303 -13.49 8.17 7.56
C ARG A 303 -14.37 8.80 6.48
N SER A 304 -15.60 8.34 6.41
CA SER A 304 -16.61 8.89 5.50
C SER A 304 -16.79 10.41 5.71
N PRO A 305 -16.89 11.20 4.63
CA PRO A 305 -17.24 12.62 4.72
C PRO A 305 -18.73 12.86 5.05
N ASN A 306 -19.54 11.81 5.22
CA ASN A 306 -20.97 11.90 5.48
C ASN A 306 -21.26 12.76 6.73
N LEU A 307 -22.19 13.71 6.59
CA LEU A 307 -22.60 14.66 7.62
C LEU A 307 -23.92 14.29 8.31
N ASP A 308 -24.53 13.15 7.95
CA ASP A 308 -25.74 12.66 8.61
C ASP A 308 -25.53 12.51 10.12
N ALA A 309 -26.58 12.80 10.90
CA ALA A 309 -26.59 12.67 12.36
C ALA A 309 -26.22 11.25 12.83
N GLU A 310 -26.53 10.24 12.02
CA GLU A 310 -26.22 8.83 12.28
C GLU A 310 -24.85 8.39 11.73
N ALA A 311 -24.10 9.26 11.05
CA ALA A 311 -22.77 8.93 10.54
C ALA A 311 -21.70 9.10 11.63
N ARG A 312 -20.94 8.04 11.88
CA ARG A 312 -19.65 8.10 12.59
C ARG A 312 -18.57 8.36 11.55
N GLY A 313 -18.35 9.61 11.30
CA GLY A 313 -17.53 10.00 10.17
C GLY A 313 -16.30 10.84 10.52
N ARG A 314 -15.80 11.49 9.49
CA ARG A 314 -14.63 12.37 9.51
C ARG A 314 -14.84 13.58 10.42
N TYR A 315 -16.05 14.15 10.40
CA TYR A 315 -16.33 15.46 11.01
C TYR A 315 -17.16 15.41 12.27
N ARG A 316 -17.81 14.30 12.61
CA ARG A 316 -18.71 14.22 13.75
C ARG A 316 -18.86 12.81 14.29
N GLU A 317 -19.37 12.72 15.54
CA GLU A 317 -19.87 11.50 16.14
C GLU A 317 -21.39 11.40 16.03
N ARG A 318 -21.91 10.16 16.13
CA ARG A 318 -23.36 9.87 16.10
C ARG A 318 -24.01 10.34 17.39
N GLU A 319 -25.20 10.92 17.29
CA GLU A 319 -25.93 11.42 18.46
C GLU A 319 -26.21 10.35 19.52
N LYS A 320 -26.53 9.13 19.10
CA LYS A 320 -26.77 7.99 20.01
C LYS A 320 -25.53 7.57 20.81
N ASP A 321 -24.34 7.93 20.39
CA ASP A 321 -23.07 7.54 21.01
C ASP A 321 -22.45 8.66 21.86
N PHE A 322 -23.07 9.83 22.00
CA PHE A 322 -22.49 10.98 22.70
C PHE A 322 -22.03 10.66 24.12
N ASN A 323 -22.73 9.77 24.81
CA ASN A 323 -22.38 9.36 26.17
C ASN A 323 -21.64 8.03 26.24
N THR A 324 -21.17 7.50 25.10
CA THR A 324 -20.52 6.19 25.01
C THR A 324 -19.20 6.34 24.24
N PRO A 325 -18.13 6.89 24.87
CA PRO A 325 -16.84 7.14 24.19
C PRO A 325 -16.22 5.92 23.50
N GLU A 326 -16.56 4.71 23.99
CA GLU A 326 -16.12 3.44 23.39
C GLU A 326 -16.66 3.24 21.96
N ASN A 327 -17.73 3.94 21.58
CA ASN A 327 -18.36 3.86 20.27
C ASN A 327 -17.99 5.02 19.35
N TRP A 328 -17.19 5.99 19.84
CA TRP A 328 -16.74 7.09 19.00
C TRP A 328 -15.74 6.62 17.94
N GLY A 329 -15.75 7.31 16.80
CA GLY A 329 -14.81 7.08 15.71
C GLY A 329 -13.54 7.90 15.79
N TYR A 330 -13.54 8.96 16.58
CA TYR A 330 -12.40 9.87 16.81
C TYR A 330 -11.88 10.55 15.55
N GLY A 331 -12.72 10.72 14.53
CA GLY A 331 -12.34 11.37 13.27
C GLY A 331 -11.25 10.62 12.49
N GLN A 332 -10.57 11.31 11.60
CA GLN A 332 -9.41 10.79 10.87
C GLN A 332 -8.12 10.93 11.67
N HIS A 333 -8.00 10.20 12.78
CA HIS A 333 -6.79 10.24 13.60
C HIS A 333 -5.58 9.61 12.89
N ILE A 334 -4.41 10.13 13.23
CA ILE A 334 -3.12 9.63 12.72
C ILE A 334 -2.72 8.38 13.52
N TYR A 335 -2.18 7.39 12.83
CA TYR A 335 -1.75 6.15 13.47
C TYR A 335 -0.36 6.26 14.10
N GLU A 336 0.60 6.80 13.37
CA GLU A 336 1.96 6.98 13.87
C GLU A 336 2.35 8.46 13.84
N PRO A 337 2.76 9.04 14.97
CA PRO A 337 3.17 10.44 15.03
C PRO A 337 4.35 10.74 14.11
N ILE A 338 4.22 11.80 13.29
CA ILE A 338 5.27 12.24 12.36
C ILE A 338 5.62 13.72 12.53
N ALA A 339 4.92 14.42 13.42
CA ALA A 339 5.19 15.84 13.72
C ALA A 339 6.62 16.03 14.24
N LYS A 340 7.17 17.23 14.05
CA LYS A 340 8.47 17.62 14.57
C LYS A 340 8.61 17.29 16.06
N GLY A 341 9.64 16.52 16.42
CA GLY A 341 9.91 16.05 17.76
C GLY A 341 9.36 14.65 18.08
N SER A 342 8.52 14.06 17.22
CA SER A 342 8.11 12.67 17.37
C SER A 342 9.30 11.71 17.14
N THR A 343 9.12 10.46 17.55
CA THR A 343 10.14 9.42 17.38
C THR A 343 10.46 9.20 15.91
N GLN A 344 9.46 9.09 15.05
CA GLN A 344 9.65 8.91 13.61
C GLN A 344 10.32 10.13 12.96
N TYR A 345 9.91 11.35 13.33
CA TYR A 345 10.54 12.56 12.80
C TYR A 345 12.03 12.63 13.19
N ASN A 346 12.36 12.35 14.45
CA ASN A 346 13.75 12.36 14.91
C ASN A 346 14.60 11.29 14.23
N TRP A 347 14.03 10.10 14.00
CA TRP A 347 14.66 9.06 13.18
C TRP A 347 14.88 9.55 11.73
N LEU A 348 13.89 10.18 11.12
CA LEU A 348 14.02 10.74 9.76
C LEU A 348 15.16 11.77 9.68
N VAL A 349 15.28 12.68 10.67
CA VAL A 349 16.38 13.64 10.73
C VAL A 349 17.73 12.91 10.76
N GLN A 350 17.86 11.83 11.53
CA GLN A 350 19.09 11.04 11.59
C GLN A 350 19.38 10.34 10.26
N GLU A 351 18.37 9.73 9.65
CA GLU A 351 18.49 9.03 8.38
C GLU A 351 18.91 9.98 7.24
N LEU A 352 18.31 11.16 7.15
CA LEU A 352 18.66 12.16 6.13
C LEU A 352 20.11 12.70 6.28
N ASN A 353 20.70 12.59 7.46
CA ASN A 353 22.11 12.91 7.71
C ASN A 353 23.04 11.68 7.61
N HIS A 354 22.49 10.48 7.40
CA HIS A 354 23.31 9.26 7.29
C HIS A 354 24.17 9.29 6.02
N PRO A 355 25.43 8.81 6.08
CA PRO A 355 26.32 8.80 4.92
C PRO A 355 25.74 8.13 3.68
N GLU A 356 25.02 7.03 3.84
CA GLU A 356 24.36 6.34 2.71
C GLU A 356 23.29 7.20 2.02
N PHE A 357 22.55 7.99 2.79
CA PHE A 357 21.59 8.94 2.23
C PHE A 357 22.32 10.08 1.50
N GLN A 358 23.31 10.68 2.15
CA GLN A 358 24.04 11.83 1.61
C GLN A 358 24.79 11.49 0.30
N GLN A 359 25.32 10.27 0.17
CA GLN A 359 26.10 9.81 -0.97
C GLN A 359 25.22 9.20 -2.10
N ALA A 360 23.96 8.91 -1.83
CA ALA A 360 23.08 8.33 -2.83
C ALA A 360 22.89 9.28 -4.02
N LYS A 361 22.96 8.72 -5.22
CA LYS A 361 22.68 9.45 -6.46
C LYS A 361 21.21 9.85 -6.56
N TYR A 362 20.33 8.93 -6.17
CA TYR A 362 18.88 9.17 -6.14
C TYR A 362 18.36 9.04 -4.72
N LYS A 363 17.67 10.08 -4.25
CA LYS A 363 17.09 10.20 -2.91
C LYS A 363 15.57 10.21 -3.04
N VAL A 364 14.94 9.12 -2.63
CA VAL A 364 13.50 8.92 -2.78
C VAL A 364 12.85 8.65 -1.44
N VAL A 365 11.72 9.29 -1.18
CA VAL A 365 10.86 9.05 -0.03
C VAL A 365 9.55 8.43 -0.49
N MET A 366 9.13 7.37 0.18
CA MET A 366 7.86 6.70 -0.06
C MET A 366 7.01 6.76 1.21
N LEU A 367 5.76 7.15 1.06
CA LEU A 367 4.76 7.16 2.13
C LEU A 367 3.38 6.92 1.50
N HIS A 368 2.37 6.67 2.32
CA HIS A 368 1.03 6.39 1.77
C HIS A 368 0.20 7.65 1.57
N HIS A 369 0.07 8.50 2.60
CA HIS A 369 -0.80 9.67 2.56
C HIS A 369 -0.21 10.82 1.73
N PRO A 370 -0.94 11.37 0.74
CA PRO A 370 -0.41 12.35 -0.19
C PRO A 370 -0.14 13.72 0.47
N PRO A 371 1.08 14.28 0.32
CA PRO A 371 1.33 15.69 0.68
C PRO A 371 0.63 16.65 -0.25
N HIS A 372 0.57 16.35 -1.54
CA HIS A 372 -0.09 17.11 -2.60
C HIS A 372 -0.92 16.19 -3.47
N THR A 373 -2.19 16.53 -3.72
CA THR A 373 -3.07 15.73 -4.56
C THR A 373 -4.24 16.52 -5.13
N LEU A 374 -4.72 16.07 -6.29
CA LEU A 374 -6.00 16.48 -6.85
C LEU A 374 -7.15 15.57 -6.41
N GLY A 375 -6.88 14.52 -5.62
CA GLY A 375 -7.90 13.54 -5.22
C GLY A 375 -9.13 14.15 -4.57
N GLY A 376 -10.31 13.74 -5.02
CA GLY A 376 -11.59 14.22 -4.49
C GLY A 376 -11.89 13.78 -3.06
N ASN A 377 -11.24 12.70 -2.61
CA ASN A 377 -11.42 12.12 -1.27
C ASN A 377 -10.47 12.72 -0.21
N ILE A 378 -9.52 13.58 -0.58
CA ILE A 378 -8.51 14.15 0.32
C ILE A 378 -8.96 15.48 0.86
N VAL A 379 -9.56 15.46 2.00
CA VAL A 379 -9.86 16.52 2.96
C VAL A 379 -10.11 15.77 4.25
N PRO A 380 -9.62 16.16 5.36
CA PRO A 380 -8.90 17.35 5.77
C PRO A 380 -7.36 17.24 5.72
N ALA A 381 -6.65 18.27 6.26
CA ALA A 381 -5.23 18.27 6.49
C ALA A 381 -4.72 17.05 7.29
N TYR A 382 -3.48 16.64 7.06
CA TYR A 382 -2.81 15.55 7.80
C TYR A 382 -2.35 16.03 9.17
N THR A 383 -3.28 16.01 10.12
CA THR A 383 -3.07 16.40 11.52
C THR A 383 -3.97 15.58 12.44
N ASP A 384 -3.66 15.53 13.72
CA ASP A 384 -4.58 14.95 14.68
C ASP A 384 -5.86 15.77 14.76
N PRO A 385 -7.05 15.13 14.78
CA PRO A 385 -8.31 15.84 14.86
C PRO A 385 -8.47 16.57 16.19
N VAL A 386 -8.88 17.83 16.13
CA VAL A 386 -9.25 18.63 17.31
C VAL A 386 -10.70 18.36 17.64
N GLN A 387 -10.94 17.65 18.76
CA GLN A 387 -12.30 17.35 19.22
C GLN A 387 -12.94 18.56 19.88
N VAL A 388 -14.12 18.94 19.41
CA VAL A 388 -14.97 20.03 19.98
C VAL A 388 -16.26 19.41 20.48
N ILE A 389 -16.51 19.51 21.78
CA ILE A 389 -17.74 19.03 22.43
C ILE A 389 -18.62 20.24 22.76
N GLU A 390 -19.74 20.37 22.06
CA GLU A 390 -20.76 21.38 22.32
C GLU A 390 -21.78 20.85 23.34
N ARG A 391 -22.16 21.72 24.29
CA ARG A 391 -23.16 21.39 25.33
C ARG A 391 -24.32 22.36 25.30
N ASP A 392 -25.50 21.88 25.72
CA ASP A 392 -26.65 22.72 25.95
C ASP A 392 -26.57 23.45 27.31
N ALA A 393 -27.59 24.26 27.62
CA ALA A 393 -27.65 25.01 28.87
C ALA A 393 -27.70 24.12 30.15
N ASP A 394 -28.16 22.87 30.01
CA ASP A 394 -28.25 21.89 31.06
C ASP A 394 -26.99 21.02 31.21
N GLY A 395 -25.99 21.27 30.32
CA GLY A 395 -24.70 20.57 30.33
C GLY A 395 -24.68 19.26 29.53
N ASN A 396 -25.78 18.87 28.87
CA ASN A 396 -25.82 17.68 28.03
C ASN A 396 -25.06 17.90 26.72
N ILE A 397 -24.46 16.85 26.18
CA ILE A 397 -23.76 16.93 24.89
C ILE A 397 -24.79 17.15 23.76
N LYS A 398 -24.61 18.23 23.00
CA LYS A 398 -25.42 18.61 21.85
C LYS A 398 -24.77 18.16 20.53
N ALA A 399 -23.44 18.24 20.46
CA ALA A 399 -22.68 17.82 19.30
C ALA A 399 -21.24 17.46 19.71
N ILE A 400 -20.65 16.51 18.98
CA ILE A 400 -19.22 16.21 19.03
C ILE A 400 -18.69 16.35 17.61
N ARG A 401 -17.77 17.30 17.39
CA ARG A 401 -17.20 17.62 16.09
C ARG A 401 -15.69 17.45 16.09
N TYR A 402 -15.12 17.27 14.92
CA TYR A 402 -13.69 17.19 14.69
C TYR A 402 -13.25 18.24 13.68
N GLU A 403 -12.24 18.99 14.04
CA GLU A 403 -11.60 20.02 13.20
C GLU A 403 -10.15 19.62 12.90
N TYR A 404 -9.66 20.05 11.75
CA TYR A 404 -8.34 19.68 11.23
C TYR A 404 -7.65 20.95 10.74
N PRO A 405 -7.02 21.72 11.63
CA PRO A 405 -6.40 22.99 11.26
C PRO A 405 -5.33 22.80 10.20
N LYS A 406 -5.48 23.46 9.06
CA LYS A 406 -4.57 23.35 7.91
C LYS A 406 -3.13 23.71 8.27
N ASP A 407 -2.94 24.71 9.13
CA ASP A 407 -1.62 25.16 9.59
C ASP A 407 -0.91 24.12 10.48
N ALA A 408 -1.64 23.12 10.95
CA ALA A 408 -1.10 22.01 11.75
C ALA A 408 -0.82 20.74 10.92
N ASP A 409 -0.94 20.78 9.58
CA ASP A 409 -0.58 19.62 8.74
C ASP A 409 0.90 19.27 8.94
N TYR A 410 1.13 18.09 9.53
CA TYR A 410 2.46 17.66 9.94
C TYR A 410 3.37 17.34 8.76
N ILE A 411 2.80 16.84 7.66
CA ILE A 411 3.59 16.53 6.46
C ILE A 411 4.06 17.82 5.82
N ILE A 412 3.18 18.75 5.56
CA ILE A 412 3.48 20.01 4.86
C ILE A 412 4.33 20.94 5.74
N ARG A 413 4.01 21.05 7.04
CA ARG A 413 4.69 21.97 7.96
C ARG A 413 6.06 21.50 8.38
N ASP A 414 6.18 20.18 8.68
CA ASP A 414 7.37 19.64 9.35
C ASP A 414 8.22 18.76 8.43
N VAL A 415 7.60 17.85 7.65
CA VAL A 415 8.32 16.84 6.88
C VAL A 415 8.83 17.39 5.55
N ILE A 416 7.97 18.01 4.74
CA ILE A 416 8.35 18.49 3.40
C ILE A 416 9.54 19.46 3.42
N PRO A 417 9.61 20.49 4.29
CA PRO A 417 10.77 21.37 4.35
C PRO A 417 12.07 20.64 4.73
N LEU A 418 11.97 19.60 5.57
CA LEU A 418 13.12 18.77 5.93
C LEU A 418 13.62 17.97 4.72
N LEU A 419 12.71 17.36 3.95
CA LEU A 419 13.04 16.60 2.74
C LEU A 419 13.68 17.47 1.65
N GLU A 420 13.12 18.67 1.43
CA GLU A 420 13.67 19.64 0.47
C GLU A 420 15.10 20.06 0.86
N THR A 421 15.31 20.37 2.13
CA THR A 421 16.64 20.74 2.65
C THR A 421 17.66 19.61 2.50
N ALA A 422 17.23 18.36 2.62
CA ALA A 422 18.06 17.17 2.46
C ALA A 422 18.34 16.80 0.99
N GLY A 423 17.68 17.48 0.04
CA GLY A 423 17.85 17.24 -1.40
C GLY A 423 17.13 15.98 -1.88
N VAL A 424 15.98 15.62 -1.29
CA VAL A 424 15.09 14.58 -1.82
C VAL A 424 14.63 14.99 -3.22
N GLN A 425 14.66 14.06 -4.17
CA GLN A 425 14.32 14.32 -5.57
C GLN A 425 12.89 13.87 -5.90
N LEU A 426 12.40 12.82 -5.22
CA LEU A 426 11.07 12.25 -5.43
C LEU A 426 10.41 11.88 -4.10
N VAL A 427 9.18 12.33 -3.91
CA VAL A 427 8.24 11.80 -2.92
C VAL A 427 7.16 11.02 -3.68
N PHE A 428 7.07 9.72 -3.40
CA PHE A 428 6.15 8.78 -4.05
C PHE A 428 5.10 8.31 -3.05
N TYR A 429 3.82 8.31 -3.47
CA TYR A 429 2.69 8.01 -2.58
C TYR A 429 1.47 7.46 -3.32
N GLY A 430 0.40 7.11 -2.56
CA GLY A 430 -0.85 6.56 -3.02
C GLY A 430 -2.07 7.24 -2.42
N HIS A 431 -3.10 6.45 -2.06
CA HIS A 431 -4.30 6.78 -1.30
C HIS A 431 -5.44 7.44 -2.10
N SER A 432 -5.17 8.31 -3.07
CA SER A 432 -6.26 9.07 -3.75
C SER A 432 -6.87 8.35 -4.94
N HIS A 433 -6.37 7.18 -5.32
CA HIS A 433 -6.84 6.35 -6.44
C HIS A 433 -6.84 7.09 -7.79
N LEU A 434 -5.79 7.85 -8.04
CA LEU A 434 -5.58 8.57 -9.30
C LEU A 434 -4.09 8.65 -9.65
N TRP A 435 -3.77 9.19 -10.81
CA TRP A 435 -2.44 9.64 -11.15
C TRP A 435 -2.43 11.17 -11.20
N ASN A 436 -1.47 11.77 -10.49
CA ASN A 436 -1.13 13.18 -10.62
C ASN A 436 0.33 13.43 -10.22
N ARG A 437 0.86 14.58 -10.66
CA ARG A 437 2.23 14.97 -10.37
C ARG A 437 2.33 16.46 -10.05
N PHE A 438 3.24 16.78 -9.11
CA PHE A 438 3.59 18.14 -8.74
C PHE A 438 5.10 18.29 -8.70
N VAL A 439 5.56 19.54 -8.72
CA VAL A 439 6.97 19.91 -8.55
C VAL A 439 7.04 21.11 -7.61
N SER A 440 7.82 20.99 -6.54
CA SER A 440 8.03 22.11 -5.64
C SER A 440 8.93 23.18 -6.27
N PRO A 441 8.96 24.39 -5.71
CA PRO A 441 9.89 25.44 -6.15
C PRO A 441 11.37 25.03 -6.07
N SER A 442 11.73 24.11 -5.19
CA SER A 442 13.09 23.55 -5.07
C SER A 442 13.42 22.50 -6.13
N GLY A 443 12.42 22.03 -6.89
CA GLY A 443 12.56 20.99 -7.92
C GLY A 443 12.30 19.57 -7.42
N MET A 444 11.87 19.38 -6.18
CA MET A 444 11.45 18.07 -5.66
C MET A 444 10.13 17.64 -6.33
N HIS A 445 10.09 16.43 -6.87
CA HIS A 445 8.92 15.87 -7.50
C HIS A 445 8.02 15.15 -6.49
N PHE A 446 6.71 15.28 -6.69
CA PHE A 446 5.67 14.53 -6.00
C PHE A 446 4.90 13.71 -7.03
N LEU A 447 4.81 12.40 -6.84
CA LEU A 447 4.15 11.50 -7.77
C LEU A 447 3.17 10.59 -7.04
N GLU A 448 1.94 10.55 -7.52
CA GLU A 448 0.96 9.55 -7.19
C GLU A 448 0.65 8.71 -8.43
N THR A 449 0.62 7.38 -8.29
CA THR A 449 0.29 6.43 -9.35
C THR A 449 -0.52 5.26 -8.77
N SER A 450 -1.73 5.59 -8.31
CA SER A 450 -2.66 4.71 -7.60
C SER A 450 -3.96 4.42 -8.36
N ASN A 451 -4.03 4.74 -9.66
CA ASN A 451 -5.25 4.56 -10.46
C ASN A 451 -5.36 3.15 -11.04
N VAL A 452 -5.81 2.21 -10.23
CA VAL A 452 -6.06 0.80 -10.60
C VAL A 452 -7.54 0.40 -10.48
N GLY A 453 -8.41 1.39 -10.42
CA GLY A 453 -9.87 1.28 -10.24
C GLY A 453 -10.34 1.89 -8.92
N ASN A 454 -11.67 2.04 -8.78
CA ASN A 454 -12.30 2.69 -7.62
C ASN A 454 -11.84 4.15 -7.42
N SER A 455 -11.65 4.89 -8.52
CA SER A 455 -11.32 6.31 -8.43
C SER A 455 -12.49 7.13 -7.87
N TYR A 456 -12.17 8.03 -6.95
CA TYR A 456 -13.12 9.02 -6.39
C TYR A 456 -13.18 10.30 -7.21
N GLY A 457 -12.46 10.35 -8.34
CA GLY A 457 -12.35 11.54 -9.16
C GLY A 457 -11.29 12.53 -8.66
N ALA A 458 -11.19 13.64 -9.37
CA ALA A 458 -10.27 14.72 -9.03
C ALA A 458 -11.04 16.00 -8.72
N ALA A 459 -10.57 16.76 -7.75
CA ALA A 459 -11.09 18.09 -7.42
C ALA A 459 -10.59 19.13 -8.46
N TRP A 460 -11.18 19.09 -9.65
CA TRP A 460 -10.77 19.87 -10.81
C TRP A 460 -11.97 20.37 -11.62
N GLY A 461 -11.84 21.56 -12.19
CA GLY A 461 -12.91 22.17 -13.00
C GLY A 461 -14.17 22.42 -12.17
N ASN A 462 -15.26 21.75 -12.50
CA ASN A 462 -16.54 21.84 -11.78
C ASN A 462 -16.71 20.81 -10.66
N ASN A 463 -15.79 19.84 -10.56
CA ASN A 463 -15.86 18.80 -9.57
C ASN A 463 -15.14 19.22 -8.27
N LYS A 464 -15.92 19.61 -7.28
CA LYS A 464 -15.42 20.12 -6.00
C LYS A 464 -15.41 19.04 -4.94
N ARG A 465 -14.43 19.11 -4.03
CA ARG A 465 -14.50 18.35 -2.77
C ARG A 465 -15.66 18.87 -1.92
N GLU A 466 -16.36 17.97 -1.26
CA GLU A 466 -17.36 18.33 -0.26
C GLU A 466 -16.67 18.86 1.00
N VAL A 467 -16.88 20.14 1.30
CA VAL A 467 -16.38 20.80 2.51
C VAL A 467 -17.56 21.21 3.37
N PRO A 468 -17.61 20.80 4.65
CA PRO A 468 -18.71 21.19 5.54
C PRO A 468 -18.79 22.68 5.75
N VAL A 469 -19.99 23.20 5.98
CA VAL A 469 -20.20 24.61 6.33
C VAL A 469 -19.42 24.97 7.60
N GLY A 470 -18.65 26.05 7.55
CA GLY A 470 -17.80 26.48 8.67
C GLY A 470 -16.36 25.95 8.64
N TYR A 471 -16.02 25.09 7.65
CA TYR A 471 -14.68 24.53 7.49
C TYR A 471 -13.89 25.11 6.30
N GLN A 472 -14.49 25.98 5.49
CA GLN A 472 -13.91 26.46 4.22
C GLN A 472 -12.54 27.14 4.38
N GLU A 473 -12.28 27.76 5.50
CA GLU A 473 -11.00 28.37 5.83
C GLU A 473 -9.86 27.37 6.06
N HIS A 474 -10.22 26.11 6.37
CA HIS A 474 -9.27 25.03 6.65
C HIS A 474 -9.06 24.12 5.45
N TYR A 475 -9.95 24.14 4.46
CA TYR A 475 -10.00 23.16 3.36
C TYR A 475 -10.03 23.82 2.00
N ALA A 476 -9.46 23.14 0.99
CA ALA A 476 -9.54 23.53 -0.41
C ALA A 476 -10.59 22.69 -1.14
N GLU A 477 -11.60 23.33 -1.73
CA GLU A 477 -12.61 22.66 -2.55
C GLU A 477 -12.04 22.18 -3.89
N LEU A 478 -11.10 22.89 -4.47
CA LEU A 478 -10.53 22.60 -5.80
C LEU A 478 -8.99 22.60 -5.75
N GLY A 479 -8.40 21.84 -6.65
CA GLY A 479 -6.95 21.78 -6.82
C GLY A 479 -6.25 21.05 -5.67
N ASP A 480 -4.95 21.28 -5.56
CA ASP A 480 -4.18 20.82 -4.41
C ASP A 480 -4.61 21.58 -3.14
N PRO A 481 -4.77 20.92 -1.98
CA PRO A 481 -5.17 21.56 -0.73
C PRO A 481 -4.28 22.73 -0.28
N TYR A 482 -3.01 22.73 -0.71
CA TYR A 482 -2.01 23.75 -0.36
C TYR A 482 -1.69 24.69 -1.52
N GLY A 483 -2.39 24.57 -2.65
CA GLY A 483 -2.27 25.47 -3.79
C GLY A 483 -1.03 25.24 -4.66
N LEU A 484 -0.33 24.11 -4.50
CA LEU A 484 0.74 23.75 -5.42
C LEU A 484 0.13 23.41 -6.80
N GLY A 485 0.66 24.01 -7.86
CA GLY A 485 0.19 23.75 -9.22
C GLY A 485 0.53 22.33 -9.66
N SER A 486 -0.49 21.61 -10.13
CA SER A 486 -0.29 20.28 -10.72
C SER A 486 0.37 20.39 -12.11
N VAL A 487 1.19 19.39 -12.44
CA VAL A 487 1.93 19.34 -13.72
C VAL A 487 1.13 18.54 -14.73
N VAL A 488 0.87 19.14 -15.90
CA VAL A 488 0.29 18.44 -17.04
C VAL A 488 1.29 17.40 -17.57
N PRO A 489 0.85 16.18 -17.89
CA PRO A 489 1.72 15.16 -18.49
C PRO A 489 2.46 15.67 -19.74
N THR A 490 3.74 15.34 -19.84
CA THR A 490 4.67 15.94 -20.82
C THR A 490 4.51 15.41 -22.25
N MET A 491 3.83 14.29 -22.45
CA MET A 491 3.75 13.62 -23.76
C MET A 491 2.33 13.57 -24.31
N THR A 492 1.45 12.76 -23.72
CA THR A 492 0.09 12.52 -24.21
C THR A 492 -0.92 12.62 -23.06
N PRO A 493 -1.21 13.84 -22.54
CA PRO A 493 -2.17 14.04 -21.49
C PRO A 493 -3.58 13.59 -21.94
N MET A 494 -4.42 13.23 -20.97
CA MET A 494 -5.85 13.13 -21.23
C MET A 494 -6.39 14.54 -21.51
N LEU A 495 -7.47 14.61 -22.29
CA LEU A 495 -8.12 15.87 -22.61
C LEU A 495 -9.49 15.93 -21.92
N ASP A 496 -9.88 17.10 -21.50
CA ASP A 496 -11.25 17.36 -21.01
C ASP A 496 -12.25 17.52 -22.19
N GLU A 497 -13.50 17.82 -21.88
CA GLU A 497 -14.57 17.98 -22.87
C GLU A 497 -14.32 19.16 -23.84
N ASP A 498 -13.55 20.14 -23.41
CA ASP A 498 -13.14 21.30 -24.24
C ASP A 498 -11.85 21.03 -25.04
N GLY A 499 -11.27 19.83 -24.93
CA GLY A 499 -10.00 19.46 -25.58
C GLY A 499 -8.76 20.03 -24.89
N LYS A 500 -8.86 20.47 -23.64
CA LYS A 500 -7.71 20.97 -22.87
C LYS A 500 -7.00 19.84 -22.13
N PRO A 501 -5.66 19.87 -22.05
CA PRO A 501 -4.90 18.85 -21.32
C PRO A 501 -5.24 18.84 -19.82
N MET A 502 -5.53 17.64 -19.30
CA MET A 502 -5.77 17.42 -17.89
C MET A 502 -4.47 17.05 -17.16
N PRO A 503 -4.22 17.59 -15.94
CA PRO A 503 -3.03 17.27 -15.16
C PRO A 503 -3.16 15.99 -14.32
N PHE A 504 -4.16 15.14 -14.58
CA PHE A 504 -4.45 13.92 -13.83
C PHE A 504 -5.08 12.83 -14.71
N ILE A 505 -5.08 11.61 -14.18
CA ILE A 505 -5.93 10.51 -14.64
C ILE A 505 -6.67 9.98 -13.40
N ALA A 506 -7.99 10.10 -13.40
CA ALA A 506 -8.90 9.58 -12.38
C ALA A 506 -10.01 8.81 -13.11
N SER A 507 -9.84 7.49 -13.28
CA SER A 507 -10.67 6.68 -14.16
C SER A 507 -10.90 5.28 -13.59
N ASN A 508 -12.09 4.73 -13.84
CA ASN A 508 -12.39 3.33 -13.55
C ASN A 508 -12.25 2.40 -14.77
N ASP A 509 -11.80 2.96 -15.90
CA ASP A 509 -11.57 2.23 -17.16
C ASP A 509 -10.11 2.29 -17.63
N ILE A 510 -9.36 3.32 -17.22
CA ILE A 510 -7.97 3.55 -17.63
C ILE A 510 -7.08 3.35 -16.43
N THR A 511 -6.26 2.32 -16.46
CA THR A 511 -5.26 2.06 -15.40
C THR A 511 -3.92 2.69 -15.72
N VAL A 512 -3.13 2.98 -14.67
CA VAL A 512 -1.81 3.60 -14.81
C VAL A 512 -0.76 2.88 -13.97
N PHE A 513 0.49 2.90 -14.43
CA PHE A 513 1.67 2.50 -13.66
C PHE A 513 2.85 3.39 -14.04
N SER A 514 3.85 3.46 -13.16
CA SER A 514 5.06 4.24 -13.41
C SER A 514 6.31 3.40 -13.22
N ILE A 515 7.35 3.70 -14.00
CA ILE A 515 8.65 3.03 -13.97
C ILE A 515 9.74 4.06 -13.72
N PHE A 516 10.50 3.87 -12.65
CA PHE A 516 11.73 4.61 -12.42
C PHE A 516 12.91 3.85 -13.06
N ASP A 517 13.52 4.43 -14.09
CA ASP A 517 14.71 3.93 -14.74
C ASP A 517 15.95 4.66 -14.19
N THR A 518 16.73 3.97 -13.36
CA THR A 518 17.92 4.57 -12.73
C THR A 518 19.09 4.77 -13.71
N GLY A 519 19.09 4.06 -14.84
CA GLY A 519 20.11 4.20 -15.87
C GLY A 519 20.03 5.56 -16.57
N THR A 520 18.82 6.03 -16.83
CA THR A 520 18.55 7.35 -17.40
C THR A 520 18.23 8.40 -16.36
N GLY A 521 17.86 8.00 -15.14
CA GLY A 521 17.36 8.89 -14.10
C GLY A 521 15.94 9.38 -14.35
N THR A 522 15.16 8.69 -15.19
CA THR A 522 13.80 9.12 -15.58
C THR A 522 12.72 8.32 -14.86
N VAL A 523 11.64 8.98 -14.54
CA VAL A 523 10.37 8.36 -14.17
C VAL A 523 9.41 8.46 -15.34
N ASN A 524 8.90 7.32 -15.78
CA ASN A 524 8.04 7.17 -16.95
C ASN A 524 6.69 6.65 -16.53
N SER A 525 5.60 7.34 -16.86
CA SER A 525 4.23 6.92 -16.54
C SER A 525 3.50 6.43 -17.78
N TYR A 526 2.78 5.34 -17.61
CA TYR A 526 2.07 4.60 -18.66
C TYR A 526 0.60 4.44 -18.31
N ARG A 527 -0.28 4.46 -19.32
CA ARG A 527 -1.70 4.19 -19.18
C ARG A 527 -2.19 3.13 -20.14
N PHE A 528 -3.22 2.41 -19.74
CA PHE A 528 -3.89 1.40 -20.55
C PHE A 528 -5.39 1.50 -20.36
N ASP A 529 -6.14 1.52 -21.48
CA ASP A 529 -7.62 1.53 -21.49
C ASP A 529 -8.14 0.10 -21.49
N THR A 530 -8.71 -0.34 -20.37
CA THR A 530 -9.21 -1.71 -20.18
C THR A 530 -10.46 -2.03 -21.00
N ARG A 531 -11.13 -1.02 -21.54
CA ARG A 531 -12.29 -1.21 -22.46
C ARG A 531 -11.87 -1.75 -23.82
N ASN A 532 -10.61 -1.57 -24.16
CA ASN A 532 -10.04 -1.96 -25.44
C ASN A 532 -8.77 -2.80 -25.23
N PRO A 533 -8.90 -4.10 -24.93
CA PRO A 533 -7.79 -4.95 -24.52
C PRO A 533 -6.69 -5.11 -25.58
N ASP A 534 -7.03 -4.89 -26.86
CA ASP A 534 -6.10 -4.97 -27.98
C ASP A 534 -5.27 -3.70 -28.21
N LEU A 535 -5.58 -2.60 -27.51
CA LEU A 535 -4.79 -1.38 -27.62
C LEU A 535 -3.45 -1.50 -26.90
N GLN A 536 -2.48 -0.79 -27.46
CA GLN A 536 -1.16 -0.69 -26.84
C GLN A 536 -1.19 0.23 -25.62
N VAL A 537 -0.29 -0.05 -24.69
CA VAL A 537 0.02 0.84 -23.57
C VAL A 537 0.63 2.14 -24.09
N ILE A 538 0.18 3.27 -23.56
CA ILE A 538 0.63 4.60 -23.96
C ILE A 538 1.51 5.19 -22.87
N LYS A 539 2.75 5.53 -23.18
CA LYS A 539 3.58 6.38 -22.35
C LYS A 539 3.06 7.81 -22.45
N PHE A 540 2.64 8.40 -21.33
CA PHE A 540 1.98 9.70 -21.36
C PHE A 540 2.72 10.80 -20.59
N ASP A 541 3.61 10.43 -19.66
CA ASP A 541 4.46 11.37 -18.92
C ASP A 541 5.88 10.84 -18.74
N GLU A 542 6.83 11.75 -18.71
CA GLU A 542 8.24 11.49 -18.41
C GLU A 542 8.84 12.71 -17.71
N PHE A 543 9.60 12.46 -16.65
CA PHE A 543 10.42 13.49 -16.01
C PHE A 543 11.71 12.90 -15.47
N GLN A 544 12.70 13.75 -15.26
CA GLN A 544 14.03 13.36 -14.83
C GLN A 544 14.29 13.78 -13.39
N LEU A 545 14.83 12.87 -12.59
CA LEU A 545 15.39 13.16 -11.27
C LEU A 545 16.81 13.73 -11.47
N LYS A 546 17.02 14.96 -10.99
CA LYS A 546 18.30 15.69 -11.14
C LYS A 546 19.06 15.71 -9.83
#